data_fc0b0eb5f9dcecd9ed83194e1856444d
#
_entry.id   fc0b0eb5f9dcecd9ed83194e1856444d
#
_cell.length_a   1.000
_cell.length_b   1.000
_cell.length_c   1.000
_cell.angle_alpha   90.00
_cell.angle_beta   90.00
_cell.angle_gamma   90.00
#
_symmetry.space_group_name_H-M   'P 1'
#
loop_
_entity.id
_entity.type
_entity.pdbx_description
1 polymer ?
#
loop_
_entity_poly.entity_id
_entity_poly.type
_entity_poly.pdbx_seq_one_letter_code
_entity_poly.pdbx_strand_id
1 'polypeptide(L)'
;MSKQKFLWAVCPALLIGSRALAASPAAVQDAQRAVYTRPNGSTLTVQYPQVSVEGNLAAGQAITQYFLDEQKKAEQFFQKEGRDDMKMTEEKSYAVTLNDGKYLSFIDQGYIYLEGAAHPTSWKTGVTFDVQTGQRLNWQDLVRPQDAKDFTLKRINNKITLSSYKLSSYFNGLTELPSNYYLDGKRNIHFLFGQYEIAPYATGIVDIDMGKPAK
;
A
#
# COMPACT_ATOMS: atom_id res chain seq x y z
N MET A 1 -49.36 -45.34 47.83
CA MET A 1 -48.04 -45.21 47.23
C MET A 1 -48.24 -44.53 45.85
N SER A 2 -48.02 -43.21 45.79
CA SER A 2 -48.23 -42.40 44.58
C SER A 2 -46.88 -42.28 43.85
N LYS A 3 -46.80 -42.71 42.59
CA LYS A 3 -45.62 -42.56 41.72
C LYS A 3 -45.69 -41.19 41.04
N GLN A 4 -44.88 -40.26 41.46
CA GLN A 4 -44.65 -39.01 40.74
C GLN A 4 -43.78 -39.28 39.50
N LYS A 5 -44.30 -38.92 38.32
CA LYS A 5 -43.54 -38.89 37.06
C LYS A 5 -42.90 -37.54 36.89
N PHE A 6 -41.54 -37.50 36.89
CA PHE A 6 -40.75 -36.30 36.49
C PHE A 6 -40.75 -36.18 35.00
N LEU A 7 -41.35 -35.10 34.46
CA LEU A 7 -41.16 -34.67 33.07
C LEU A 7 -39.89 -33.81 32.97
N TRP A 8 -38.92 -34.26 32.21
CA TRP A 8 -37.80 -33.48 31.81
C TRP A 8 -38.22 -32.57 30.63
N ALA A 9 -38.26 -31.26 30.84
CA ALA A 9 -38.43 -30.31 29.76
C ALA A 9 -37.08 -30.12 29.06
N VAL A 10 -37.02 -30.57 27.79
CA VAL A 10 -35.89 -30.31 26.92
C VAL A 10 -36.02 -28.88 26.38
N CYS A 11 -35.20 -27.98 26.87
CA CYS A 11 -35.07 -26.62 26.33
C CYS A 11 -34.32 -26.68 25.00
N PRO A 12 -34.88 -26.23 23.86
CA PRO A 12 -34.13 -26.17 22.62
C PRO A 12 -33.12 -25.01 22.76
N ALA A 13 -31.83 -25.35 22.69
CA ALA A 13 -30.78 -24.36 22.59
C ALA A 13 -30.93 -23.64 21.24
N LEU A 14 -31.31 -22.36 21.29
CA LEU A 14 -31.23 -21.46 20.13
C LEU A 14 -29.75 -21.29 19.77
N LEU A 15 -29.30 -21.94 18.70
CA LEU A 15 -28.06 -21.64 18.01
C LEU A 15 -28.24 -20.27 17.33
N ILE A 16 -27.89 -19.20 18.05
CA ILE A 16 -27.71 -17.89 17.43
C ILE A 16 -26.43 -18.00 16.61
N GLY A 17 -26.58 -18.33 15.33
CA GLY A 17 -25.50 -18.24 14.36
C GLY A 17 -25.05 -16.77 14.28
N SER A 18 -23.92 -16.44 14.87
CA SER A 18 -23.26 -15.16 14.65
C SER A 18 -22.87 -15.11 13.17
N ARG A 19 -23.70 -14.46 12.34
CA ARG A 19 -23.24 -13.99 11.04
C ARG A 19 -22.13 -12.99 11.31
N ALA A 20 -20.91 -13.33 10.97
CA ALA A 20 -19.84 -12.36 10.91
C ALA A 20 -20.31 -11.29 9.88
N LEU A 21 -20.66 -10.12 10.39
CA LEU A 21 -20.88 -8.94 9.54
C LEU A 21 -19.58 -8.74 8.76
N ALA A 22 -19.68 -8.63 7.44
CA ALA A 22 -18.53 -8.25 6.64
C ALA A 22 -18.02 -6.91 7.18
N ALA A 23 -16.71 -6.82 7.45
CA ALA A 23 -16.13 -5.60 7.94
C ALA A 23 -16.36 -4.47 6.93
N SER A 24 -16.80 -3.31 7.40
CA SER A 24 -17.02 -2.13 6.56
C SER A 24 -15.67 -1.60 6.03
N PRO A 25 -15.63 -1.10 4.78
CA PRO A 25 -14.48 -0.36 4.29
C PRO A 25 -14.12 0.80 5.23
N ALA A 26 -12.84 1.14 5.32
CA ALA A 26 -12.40 2.31 6.07
C ALA A 26 -12.85 3.60 5.35
N ALA A 27 -13.18 4.64 6.10
CA ALA A 27 -13.37 5.96 5.51
C ALA A 27 -11.99 6.60 5.29
N VAL A 28 -11.70 6.97 4.05
CA VAL A 28 -10.46 7.63 3.64
C VAL A 28 -10.81 9.02 3.13
N GLN A 29 -10.24 10.03 3.75
CA GLN A 29 -10.45 11.44 3.38
C GLN A 29 -9.09 12.10 3.15
N ASP A 30 -9.05 13.11 2.31
CA ASP A 30 -7.88 13.95 2.17
C ASP A 30 -7.62 14.71 3.49
N ALA A 31 -6.40 14.60 4.01
CA ALA A 31 -5.93 15.52 5.04
C ALA A 31 -5.71 16.92 4.44
N GLN A 32 -5.49 17.91 5.29
CA GLN A 32 -5.13 19.24 4.82
C GLN A 32 -3.82 19.15 4.00
N ARG A 33 -3.83 19.75 2.80
CA ARG A 33 -2.65 19.86 1.96
C ARG A 33 -1.56 20.67 2.68
N ALA A 34 -0.39 20.06 2.87
CA ALA A 34 0.77 20.74 3.45
C ALA A 34 1.66 21.28 2.33
N VAL A 35 2.12 22.52 2.48
CA VAL A 35 3.06 23.17 1.55
C VAL A 35 4.23 23.74 2.34
N TYR A 36 5.42 23.29 1.99
CA TYR A 36 6.68 23.73 2.58
C TYR A 36 7.48 24.50 1.53
N THR A 37 8.16 25.57 1.95
CA THR A 37 8.95 26.42 1.06
C THR A 37 10.33 26.64 1.63
N ARG A 38 11.31 26.86 0.74
CA ARG A 38 12.68 27.28 1.08
C ARG A 38 12.97 28.68 0.52
N PRO A 39 13.98 29.40 1.07
CA PRO A 39 14.31 30.76 0.62
C PRO A 39 14.63 30.86 -0.87
N ASN A 40 15.19 29.81 -1.49
CA ASN A 40 15.49 29.76 -2.92
C ASN A 40 14.25 29.53 -3.83
N GLY A 41 13.05 29.53 -3.25
CA GLY A 41 11.79 29.30 -3.96
C GLY A 41 11.46 27.84 -4.24
N SER A 42 12.24 26.88 -3.70
CA SER A 42 11.87 25.47 -3.75
C SER A 42 10.58 25.20 -2.97
N THR A 43 9.78 24.23 -3.44
CA THR A 43 8.51 23.86 -2.81
C THR A 43 8.38 22.34 -2.67
N LEU A 44 7.84 21.91 -1.53
CA LEU A 44 7.33 20.55 -1.31
C LEU A 44 5.84 20.68 -1.00
N THR A 45 5.02 19.97 -1.76
CA THR A 45 3.58 19.83 -1.51
C THR A 45 3.28 18.39 -1.15
N VAL A 46 2.55 18.19 -0.04
CA VAL A 46 2.14 16.85 0.42
C VAL A 46 0.62 16.81 0.60
N GLN A 47 0.00 15.81 0.01
CA GLN A 47 -1.41 15.47 0.19
C GLN A 47 -1.50 14.01 0.60
N TYR A 48 -1.76 13.74 1.90
CA TYR A 48 -1.87 12.39 2.44
C TYR A 48 -3.28 12.12 3.00
N PRO A 49 -3.64 10.85 3.23
CA PRO A 49 -4.96 10.50 3.74
C PRO A 49 -5.06 10.69 5.25
N GLN A 50 -6.28 10.99 5.69
CA GLN A 50 -6.76 10.75 7.02
C GLN A 50 -7.70 9.55 6.99
N VAL A 51 -7.49 8.56 7.84
CA VAL A 51 -8.22 7.29 7.82
C VAL A 51 -9.01 7.13 9.12
N SER A 52 -10.26 6.73 9.00
CA SER A 52 -11.07 6.28 10.13
C SER A 52 -11.66 4.91 9.86
N VAL A 53 -11.69 4.06 10.89
CA VAL A 53 -12.25 2.71 10.84
C VAL A 53 -13.43 2.66 11.80
N GLU A 54 -14.61 2.33 11.28
CA GLU A 54 -15.83 2.22 12.09
C GLU A 54 -15.64 1.17 13.20
N GLY A 55 -15.95 1.57 14.43
CA GLY A 55 -15.78 0.70 15.60
C GLY A 55 -14.32 0.44 16.02
N ASN A 56 -13.32 0.99 15.31
CA ASN A 56 -11.90 0.81 15.66
C ASN A 56 -11.07 2.09 15.44
N LEU A 57 -11.22 3.03 16.37
CA LEU A 57 -10.49 4.30 16.32
C LEU A 57 -8.97 4.11 16.30
N ALA A 58 -8.46 3.14 17.08
CA ALA A 58 -7.03 2.90 17.18
C ALA A 58 -6.40 2.48 15.85
N ALA A 59 -7.07 1.61 15.08
CA ALA A 59 -6.60 1.19 13.75
C ALA A 59 -6.57 2.37 12.77
N GLY A 60 -7.63 3.18 12.73
CA GLY A 60 -7.67 4.39 11.88
C GLY A 60 -6.57 5.38 12.24
N GLN A 61 -6.34 5.61 13.54
CA GLN A 61 -5.25 6.47 14.03
C GLN A 61 -3.87 5.93 13.65
N ALA A 62 -3.64 4.61 13.78
CA ALA A 62 -2.36 4.00 13.42
C ALA A 62 -2.03 4.17 11.92
N ILE A 63 -3.02 3.98 11.04
CA ILE A 63 -2.86 4.18 9.60
C ILE A 63 -2.60 5.66 9.28
N THR A 64 -3.38 6.58 9.87
CA THR A 64 -3.18 8.03 9.70
C THR A 64 -1.79 8.44 10.19
N GLN A 65 -1.34 7.92 11.34
CA GLN A 65 -0.03 8.23 11.91
C GLN A 65 1.12 7.81 10.98
N TYR A 66 0.99 6.67 10.30
CA TYR A 66 1.98 6.27 9.27
C TYR A 66 2.19 7.37 8.23
N PHE A 67 1.11 7.94 7.68
CA PHE A 67 1.20 8.99 6.66
C PHE A 67 1.71 10.33 7.23
N LEU A 68 1.36 10.66 8.47
CA LEU A 68 1.92 11.83 9.17
C LEU A 68 3.44 11.68 9.38
N ASP A 69 3.91 10.47 9.70
CA ASP A 69 5.32 10.19 9.86
C ASP A 69 6.06 10.28 8.51
N GLU A 70 5.46 9.80 7.41
CA GLU A 70 6.01 9.96 6.06
C GLU A 70 6.04 11.43 5.62
N GLN A 71 5.00 12.21 5.94
CA GLN A 71 5.00 13.67 5.71
C GLN A 71 6.14 14.36 6.45
N LYS A 72 6.32 14.04 7.74
CA LYS A 72 7.40 14.61 8.57
C LYS A 72 8.79 14.24 8.03
N LYS A 73 8.99 13.01 7.59
CA LYS A 73 10.24 12.59 6.95
C LYS A 73 10.49 13.36 5.66
N ALA A 74 9.47 13.53 4.82
CA ALA A 74 9.56 14.29 3.58
C ALA A 74 9.93 15.77 3.85
N GLU A 75 9.27 16.39 4.82
CA GLU A 75 9.59 17.75 5.25
C GLU A 75 11.05 17.86 5.74
N GLN A 76 11.47 16.98 6.63
CA GLN A 76 12.83 16.97 7.17
C GLN A 76 13.89 16.81 6.06
N PHE A 77 13.64 15.86 5.13
CA PHE A 77 14.50 15.66 3.97
C PHE A 77 14.53 16.91 3.09
N PHE A 78 13.39 17.48 2.75
CA PHE A 78 13.26 18.68 1.95
C PHE A 78 14.03 19.87 2.56
N GLN A 79 13.93 20.07 3.87
CA GLN A 79 14.61 21.17 4.56
C GLN A 79 16.13 20.96 4.68
N LYS A 80 16.57 19.72 4.86
CA LYS A 80 17.98 19.39 5.14
C LYS A 80 18.81 19.12 3.88
N GLU A 81 18.28 18.32 2.96
CA GLU A 81 19.02 17.79 1.81
C GLU A 81 18.79 18.59 0.53
N GLY A 82 17.86 19.53 0.54
CA GLY A 82 17.63 20.40 -0.62
C GLY A 82 18.82 21.30 -0.90
N ARG A 83 19.20 21.42 -2.16
CA ARG A 83 20.30 22.27 -2.63
C ARG A 83 19.84 23.72 -2.71
N ASP A 84 20.67 24.65 -2.22
CA ASP A 84 20.36 26.08 -2.26
C ASP A 84 20.63 26.70 -3.63
N ASP A 85 21.51 26.07 -4.42
CA ASP A 85 21.89 26.50 -5.77
C ASP A 85 20.91 26.07 -6.86
N MET A 86 19.92 25.23 -6.53
CA MET A 86 18.93 24.73 -7.47
C MET A 86 17.52 24.80 -6.87
N LYS A 87 16.59 25.34 -7.65
CA LYS A 87 15.19 25.33 -7.27
C LYS A 87 14.58 23.94 -7.54
N MET A 88 13.84 23.43 -6.56
CA MET A 88 13.20 22.13 -6.60
C MET A 88 11.69 22.26 -6.41
N THR A 89 10.93 21.54 -7.20
CA THR A 89 9.50 21.31 -6.96
C THR A 89 9.29 19.84 -6.67
N GLU A 90 8.73 19.53 -5.51
CA GLU A 90 8.37 18.17 -5.11
C GLU A 90 6.87 18.09 -4.81
N GLU A 91 6.20 17.08 -5.34
CA GLU A 91 4.81 16.80 -5.01
C GLU A 91 4.67 15.34 -4.56
N LYS A 92 3.94 15.14 -3.46
CA LYS A 92 3.59 13.83 -2.90
C LYS A 92 2.09 13.73 -2.76
N SER A 93 1.54 12.62 -3.20
CA SER A 93 0.12 12.30 -3.13
C SER A 93 -0.08 10.81 -2.94
N TYR A 94 -1.32 10.39 -2.81
CA TYR A 94 -1.66 8.98 -2.68
C TYR A 94 -2.81 8.59 -3.61
N ALA A 95 -2.92 7.29 -3.87
CA ALA A 95 -4.10 6.68 -4.47
C ALA A 95 -4.51 5.46 -3.65
N VAL A 96 -5.80 5.30 -3.40
CA VAL A 96 -6.37 4.08 -2.79
C VAL A 96 -6.52 3.04 -3.90
N THR A 97 -5.89 1.88 -3.75
CA THR A 97 -5.95 0.78 -4.72
C THR A 97 -6.88 -0.35 -4.29
N LEU A 98 -7.05 -0.52 -2.99
CA LEU A 98 -7.99 -1.46 -2.38
C LEU A 98 -8.51 -0.92 -1.05
N ASN A 99 -9.81 -1.06 -0.81
CA ASN A 99 -10.45 -0.77 0.48
C ASN A 99 -11.69 -1.67 0.62
N ASP A 100 -11.52 -2.82 1.22
CA ASP A 100 -12.55 -3.87 1.23
C ASP A 100 -12.97 -4.33 2.64
N GLY A 101 -12.58 -3.56 3.67
CA GLY A 101 -12.87 -3.83 5.07
C GLY A 101 -11.90 -4.81 5.73
N LYS A 102 -11.12 -5.58 4.96
CA LYS A 102 -10.03 -6.42 5.47
C LYS A 102 -8.69 -5.73 5.23
N TYR A 103 -8.45 -5.29 4.02
CA TYR A 103 -7.24 -4.62 3.61
C TYR A 103 -7.53 -3.20 3.12
N LEU A 104 -6.63 -2.31 3.44
CA LEU A 104 -6.56 -0.97 2.89
C LEU A 104 -5.19 -0.79 2.26
N SER A 105 -5.15 -0.70 0.93
CA SER A 105 -3.91 -0.59 0.16
C SER A 105 -3.86 0.73 -0.58
N PHE A 106 -2.66 1.33 -0.59
CA PHE A 106 -2.38 2.60 -1.22
C PHE A 106 -1.15 2.51 -2.12
N ILE A 107 -1.07 3.43 -3.05
CA ILE A 107 0.16 3.86 -3.71
C ILE A 107 0.46 5.27 -3.20
N ASP A 108 1.57 5.45 -2.47
CA ASP A 108 2.23 6.74 -2.25
C ASP A 108 3.02 7.07 -3.51
N GLN A 109 2.76 8.22 -4.10
CA GLN A 109 3.35 8.60 -5.37
C GLN A 109 3.73 10.07 -5.39
N GLY A 110 4.67 10.39 -6.25
CA GLY A 110 5.07 11.77 -6.41
C GLY A 110 6.12 11.96 -7.49
N TYR A 111 6.63 13.18 -7.54
CA TYR A 111 7.75 13.53 -8.40
C TYR A 111 8.62 14.61 -7.76
N ILE A 112 9.87 14.66 -8.19
CA ILE A 112 10.80 15.77 -7.95
C ILE A 112 11.21 16.33 -9.32
N TYR A 113 11.11 17.65 -9.47
CA TYR A 113 11.65 18.37 -10.60
C TYR A 113 12.68 19.40 -10.12
N LEU A 114 13.87 19.31 -10.67
CA LEU A 114 14.93 20.30 -10.47
C LEU A 114 14.89 21.28 -11.65
N GLU A 115 14.91 22.58 -11.36
CA GLU A 115 14.89 23.60 -12.40
C GLU A 115 16.07 23.42 -13.36
N GLY A 116 15.79 23.36 -14.66
CA GLY A 116 16.76 23.08 -15.71
C GLY A 116 17.02 21.60 -16.00
N ALA A 117 16.43 20.66 -15.22
CA ALA A 117 16.51 19.25 -15.56
C ALA A 117 15.67 18.93 -16.80
N ALA A 118 16.11 17.94 -17.59
CA ALA A 118 15.40 17.50 -18.79
C ALA A 118 14.00 16.93 -18.51
N HIS A 119 13.81 16.37 -17.31
CA HIS A 119 12.55 15.73 -16.89
C HIS A 119 12.50 15.56 -15.37
N PRO A 120 11.32 15.39 -14.77
CA PRO A 120 11.17 15.05 -13.36
C PRO A 120 11.60 13.60 -13.10
N THR A 121 11.93 13.29 -11.86
CA THR A 121 12.02 11.93 -11.33
C THR A 121 10.74 11.61 -10.58
N SER A 122 10.06 10.52 -10.96
CA SER A 122 8.81 10.09 -10.33
C SER A 122 9.00 8.77 -9.59
N TRP A 123 8.19 8.56 -8.55
CA TRP A 123 8.17 7.29 -7.80
C TRP A 123 6.75 6.85 -7.49
N LYS A 124 6.61 5.55 -7.21
CA LYS A 124 5.43 4.93 -6.62
C LYS A 124 5.86 3.91 -5.58
N THR A 125 5.30 3.99 -4.39
CA THR A 125 5.56 3.06 -3.30
C THR A 125 4.24 2.51 -2.80
N GLY A 126 4.07 1.20 -2.84
CA GLY A 126 2.88 0.55 -2.32
C GLY A 126 2.95 0.39 -0.80
N VAL A 127 1.82 0.55 -0.14
CA VAL A 127 1.65 0.24 1.29
C VAL A 127 0.29 -0.36 1.53
N THR A 128 0.24 -1.44 2.30
CA THR A 128 -1.00 -2.16 2.62
C THR A 128 -1.12 -2.33 4.12
N PHE A 129 -2.33 -2.12 4.63
CA PHE A 129 -2.67 -2.24 6.04
C PHE A 129 -3.78 -3.29 6.24
N ASP A 130 -3.73 -3.96 7.37
CA ASP A 130 -4.88 -4.65 7.94
C ASP A 130 -5.82 -3.61 8.56
N VAL A 131 -7.07 -3.57 8.11
CA VAL A 131 -8.04 -2.56 8.55
C VAL A 131 -8.43 -2.74 10.01
N GLN A 132 -8.39 -3.97 10.53
CA GLN A 132 -8.80 -4.24 11.91
C GLN A 132 -7.72 -3.88 12.93
N THR A 133 -6.46 -4.05 12.57
CA THR A 133 -5.34 -3.80 13.48
C THR A 133 -4.61 -2.49 13.22
N GLY A 134 -4.76 -1.91 12.03
CA GLY A 134 -4.00 -0.76 11.56
C GLY A 134 -2.53 -1.07 11.26
N GLN A 135 -2.12 -2.35 11.32
CA GLN A 135 -0.74 -2.75 11.08
C GLN A 135 -0.43 -2.77 9.58
N ARG A 136 0.76 -2.26 9.25
CA ARG A 136 1.33 -2.42 7.91
C ARG A 136 1.70 -3.88 7.68
N LEU A 137 1.33 -4.41 6.52
CA LEU A 137 1.55 -5.79 6.13
C LEU A 137 2.71 -5.91 5.15
N ASN A 138 3.37 -7.07 5.14
CA ASN A 138 4.31 -7.46 4.10
C ASN A 138 3.59 -8.40 3.12
N TRP A 139 3.94 -8.36 1.83
CA TRP A 139 3.28 -9.21 0.84
C TRP A 139 3.45 -10.72 1.13
N GLN A 140 4.56 -11.12 1.75
CA GLN A 140 4.81 -12.51 2.12
C GLN A 140 3.73 -13.05 3.06
N ASP A 141 3.25 -12.21 3.99
CA ASP A 141 2.19 -12.57 4.93
C ASP A 141 0.83 -12.70 4.25
N LEU A 142 0.69 -12.14 3.06
CA LEU A 142 -0.55 -12.11 2.27
C LEU A 142 -0.66 -13.27 1.28
N VAL A 143 0.45 -13.93 0.93
CA VAL A 143 0.46 -15.04 -0.02
C VAL A 143 -0.29 -16.24 0.54
N ARG A 144 -1.24 -16.75 -0.23
CA ARG A 144 -1.95 -17.98 0.13
C ARG A 144 -1.01 -19.19 0.00
N PRO A 145 -1.07 -20.19 0.90
CA PRO A 145 -0.16 -21.35 0.86
C PRO A 145 -0.11 -22.05 -0.50
N GLN A 146 -1.24 -22.21 -1.18
CA GLN A 146 -1.31 -22.84 -2.51
C GLN A 146 -0.59 -22.04 -3.61
N ASP A 147 -0.41 -20.73 -3.43
CA ASP A 147 0.23 -19.82 -4.40
C ASP A 147 1.71 -19.55 -4.08
N ALA A 148 2.24 -20.03 -2.95
CA ALA A 148 3.61 -19.77 -2.51
C ALA A 148 4.66 -20.12 -3.58
N LYS A 149 4.44 -21.17 -4.37
CA LYS A 149 5.30 -21.59 -5.49
C LYS A 149 5.43 -20.55 -6.60
N ASP A 150 4.45 -19.63 -6.73
CA ASP A 150 4.44 -18.58 -7.75
C ASP A 150 5.18 -17.31 -7.31
N PHE A 151 5.47 -17.19 -6.00
CA PHE A 151 6.17 -16.05 -5.40
C PHE A 151 7.65 -16.33 -5.09
N THR A 152 8.28 -17.21 -5.86
CA THR A 152 9.72 -17.42 -5.82
C THR A 152 10.44 -16.41 -6.71
N LEU A 153 11.70 -16.07 -6.39
CA LEU A 153 12.51 -15.16 -7.19
C LEU A 153 12.53 -15.55 -8.68
N LYS A 154 12.68 -16.85 -8.98
CA LYS A 154 12.64 -17.38 -10.34
C LYS A 154 11.30 -17.09 -11.04
N ARG A 155 10.17 -17.26 -10.35
CA ARG A 155 8.83 -17.04 -10.95
C ARG A 155 8.55 -15.56 -11.18
N ILE A 156 8.96 -14.70 -10.23
CA ILE A 156 8.83 -13.26 -10.37
C ILE A 156 9.69 -12.77 -11.55
N ASN A 157 10.95 -13.19 -11.65
CA ASN A 157 11.81 -12.87 -12.79
C ASN A 157 11.20 -13.31 -14.13
N ASN A 158 10.65 -14.52 -14.20
CA ASN A 158 9.96 -14.98 -15.40
C ASN A 158 8.75 -14.09 -15.74
N LYS A 159 7.99 -13.66 -14.74
CA LYS A 159 6.82 -12.78 -14.95
C LYS A 159 7.26 -11.41 -15.49
N ILE A 160 8.34 -10.85 -14.96
CA ILE A 160 8.96 -9.61 -15.47
C ILE A 160 9.40 -9.78 -16.91
N THR A 161 10.15 -10.83 -17.23
CA THR A 161 10.69 -11.09 -18.59
C THR A 161 9.57 -11.30 -19.63
N LEU A 162 8.46 -11.91 -19.23
CA LEU A 162 7.29 -12.15 -20.09
C LEU A 162 6.30 -10.98 -20.14
N SER A 163 6.57 -9.91 -19.41
CA SER A 163 5.73 -8.71 -19.44
C SER A 163 5.88 -7.96 -20.77
N SER A 164 4.95 -7.06 -21.06
CA SER A 164 5.00 -6.19 -22.23
C SER A 164 5.95 -5.00 -22.09
N TYR A 165 6.59 -4.83 -20.94
CA TYR A 165 7.50 -3.72 -20.69
C TYR A 165 8.82 -3.88 -21.46
N LYS A 166 9.33 -2.79 -22.00
CA LYS A 166 10.67 -2.74 -22.57
C LYS A 166 11.69 -2.64 -21.43
N LEU A 167 12.31 -3.77 -21.09
CA LEU A 167 13.33 -3.85 -20.07
C LEU A 167 14.65 -3.23 -20.53
N SER A 168 15.49 -2.80 -19.58
CA SER A 168 16.84 -2.33 -19.86
C SER A 168 17.72 -3.47 -20.36
N SER A 169 18.64 -3.18 -21.28
CA SER A 169 19.58 -4.19 -21.84
C SER A 169 20.55 -4.77 -20.78
N TYR A 170 20.73 -4.05 -19.67
CA TYR A 170 21.56 -4.49 -18.53
C TYR A 170 20.76 -5.22 -17.44
N PHE A 171 19.42 -5.33 -17.57
CA PHE A 171 18.62 -6.07 -16.60
C PHE A 171 18.77 -7.57 -16.83
N ASN A 172 19.40 -8.25 -15.89
CA ASN A 172 19.66 -9.70 -15.93
C ASN A 172 18.79 -10.49 -14.94
N GLY A 173 17.72 -9.87 -14.43
CA GLY A 173 16.84 -10.42 -13.40
C GLY A 173 17.14 -9.85 -12.02
N LEU A 174 16.14 -9.94 -11.15
CA LEU A 174 16.28 -9.58 -9.73
C LEU A 174 17.17 -10.60 -9.03
N THR A 175 18.00 -10.14 -8.10
CA THR A 175 18.84 -10.98 -7.23
C THR A 175 18.19 -11.24 -5.87
N GLU A 176 17.17 -10.45 -5.52
CA GLU A 176 16.40 -10.58 -4.29
C GLU A 176 14.90 -10.39 -4.55
N LEU A 177 14.07 -10.80 -3.60
CA LEU A 177 12.62 -10.62 -3.71
C LEU A 177 12.25 -9.13 -3.61
N PRO A 178 11.34 -8.63 -4.48
CA PRO A 178 10.92 -7.25 -4.43
C PRO A 178 10.17 -6.94 -3.13
N SER A 179 10.35 -5.74 -2.60
CA SER A 179 9.69 -5.28 -1.37
C SER A 179 8.57 -4.28 -1.64
N ASN A 180 8.61 -3.58 -2.78
CA ASN A 180 7.64 -2.56 -3.15
C ASN A 180 6.42 -3.21 -3.80
N TYR A 181 5.27 -3.18 -3.11
CA TYR A 181 4.06 -3.85 -3.56
C TYR A 181 2.79 -3.13 -3.12
N TYR A 182 1.70 -3.39 -3.82
CA TYR A 182 0.35 -3.00 -3.42
C TYR A 182 -0.66 -4.10 -3.78
N LEU A 183 -1.88 -3.97 -3.29
CA LEU A 183 -3.02 -4.80 -3.70
C LEU A 183 -3.94 -4.02 -4.63
N ASP A 184 -4.36 -4.62 -5.73
CA ASP A 184 -5.40 -4.08 -6.61
C ASP A 184 -6.81 -4.33 -6.08
N GLY A 185 -7.85 -3.81 -6.76
CA GLY A 185 -9.26 -3.98 -6.40
C GLY A 185 -9.77 -5.43 -6.40
N LYS A 186 -8.97 -6.38 -6.88
CA LYS A 186 -9.24 -7.83 -6.83
C LYS A 186 -8.37 -8.55 -5.80
N ARG A 187 -7.63 -7.79 -4.99
CA ARG A 187 -6.61 -8.25 -4.04
C ARG A 187 -5.38 -8.85 -4.70
N ASN A 188 -5.18 -8.74 -6.01
CA ASN A 188 -3.95 -9.23 -6.61
C ASN A 188 -2.75 -8.47 -6.07
N ILE A 189 -1.66 -9.21 -5.82
CA ILE A 189 -0.38 -8.62 -5.41
C ILE A 189 0.33 -8.13 -6.66
N HIS A 190 0.67 -6.84 -6.66
CA HIS A 190 1.43 -6.16 -7.70
C HIS A 190 2.79 -5.74 -7.15
N PHE A 191 3.85 -5.90 -7.93
CA PHE A 191 5.18 -5.38 -7.62
C PHE A 191 5.48 -4.15 -8.48
N LEU A 192 5.95 -3.10 -7.81
CA LEU A 192 6.33 -1.83 -8.44
C LEU A 192 7.86 -1.72 -8.50
N PHE A 193 8.36 -1.31 -9.68
CA PHE A 193 9.78 -1.03 -9.92
C PHE A 193 9.92 0.41 -10.40
N GLY A 194 10.82 1.14 -9.76
CA GLY A 194 11.07 2.55 -10.04
C GLY A 194 11.66 2.81 -11.42
N GLN A 195 11.71 4.08 -11.80
CA GLN A 195 12.42 4.51 -13.00
C GLN A 195 13.89 4.08 -12.94
N TYR A 196 14.42 3.56 -14.03
CA TYR A 196 15.78 3.00 -14.18
C TYR A 196 16.09 1.73 -13.38
N GLU A 197 15.17 1.22 -12.55
CA GLU A 197 15.41 0.02 -11.74
C GLU A 197 15.55 -1.24 -12.62
N ILE A 198 14.56 -1.49 -13.49
CA ILE A 198 14.57 -2.65 -14.39
C ILE A 198 14.32 -2.27 -15.86
N ALA A 199 13.95 -1.02 -16.11
CA ALA A 199 13.58 -0.52 -17.43
C ALA A 199 14.15 0.89 -17.66
N PRO A 200 14.34 1.37 -18.90
CA PRO A 200 14.78 2.73 -19.18
C PRO A 200 13.72 3.75 -18.73
N TYR A 201 14.14 4.99 -18.50
CA TYR A 201 13.27 6.10 -18.08
C TYR A 201 11.97 6.19 -18.90
N ALA A 202 12.05 6.07 -20.21
CA ALA A 202 10.90 6.19 -21.11
C ALA A 202 9.81 5.12 -20.87
N THR A 203 10.14 4.02 -20.21
CA THR A 203 9.16 3.00 -19.80
C THR A 203 8.37 3.45 -18.56
N GLY A 204 8.93 4.35 -17.77
CA GLY A 204 8.34 4.81 -16.52
C GLY A 204 8.47 3.79 -15.40
N ILE A 205 7.48 3.79 -14.52
CA ILE A 205 7.38 2.84 -13.40
C ILE A 205 6.77 1.54 -13.93
N VAL A 206 7.45 0.42 -13.68
CA VAL A 206 6.99 -0.90 -14.10
C VAL A 206 6.10 -1.50 -13.01
N ASP A 207 4.94 -2.00 -13.40
CA ASP A 207 3.93 -2.60 -12.54
C ASP A 207 3.68 -4.06 -12.95
N ILE A 208 4.05 -5.01 -12.11
CA ILE A 208 3.94 -6.44 -12.38
C ILE A 208 2.82 -7.06 -11.56
N ASP A 209 1.67 -7.28 -12.20
CA ASP A 209 0.56 -8.03 -11.62
C ASP A 209 0.93 -9.53 -11.50
N MET A 210 0.97 -10.07 -10.30
CA MET A 210 1.20 -11.50 -10.08
C MET A 210 -0.02 -12.34 -10.46
N GLY A 211 -1.20 -11.74 -10.59
CA GLY A 211 -2.46 -12.44 -10.90
C GLY A 211 -2.88 -13.41 -9.79
N LYS A 212 -2.47 -13.13 -8.56
CA LYS A 212 -2.71 -13.97 -7.38
C LYS A 212 -3.25 -13.11 -6.25
N PRO A 213 -4.52 -13.32 -5.87
CA PRO A 213 -5.11 -12.54 -4.80
C PRO A 213 -4.51 -12.91 -3.43
N ALA A 214 -4.42 -11.91 -2.56
CA ALA A 214 -4.10 -12.07 -1.15
C ALA A 214 -5.11 -12.98 -0.42
N LYS A 215 -4.70 -13.56 0.70
CA LYS A 215 -5.55 -14.42 1.55
C LYS A 215 -6.61 -13.65 2.33
#